data_363d8786b81e4dc1aa5b5708b165660d
#
_entry.id   363d8786b81e4dc1aa5b5708b165660d
#
_cell.length_a   1.000
_cell.length_b   1.000
_cell.length_c   1.000
_cell.angle_alpha   90.00
_cell.angle_beta   90.00
_cell.angle_gamma   90.00
#
_symmetry.space_group_name_H-M   'P 1'
#
loop_
_entity.id
_entity.type
_entity.pdbx_description
1 polymer ?
#
loop_
_entity_poly.entity_id
_entity_poly.type
_entity_poly.pdbx_seq_one_letter_code
_entity_poly.pdbx_strand_id
1 'polypeptide(L)'
;MKGEEGSDDMKDINKKKLSSSNTTLKTKIHSLETTIKDIQKAIQDNITDIKELEKEKNEHKEELKQKTEDMKKTLIVELNNVEVEMKKHLSVQKDENTRLQKLITQLKGEKTVLMNKLIALQRRITDMENQVGTDDLKFL
;
A
#
# COMPACT_ATOMS: atom_id res chain seq x y z
N MET A 1 -11.47 -84.71 60.25
CA MET A 1 -11.09 -84.59 58.82
C MET A 1 -11.96 -83.64 58.02
N LYS A 2 -12.55 -82.60 58.65
CA LYS A 2 -13.32 -81.57 57.90
C LYS A 2 -12.60 -80.22 57.81
N GLY A 3 -11.31 -80.11 58.11
CA GLY A 3 -10.60 -78.85 58.14
C GLY A 3 -9.60 -78.68 57.00
N GLU A 4 -9.24 -79.70 56.22
CA GLU A 4 -8.22 -79.61 55.13
C GLU A 4 -8.82 -79.24 53.77
N GLU A 5 -10.04 -79.63 53.46
CA GLU A 5 -10.72 -79.29 52.19
C GLU A 5 -11.01 -77.76 52.08
N GLY A 6 -11.37 -77.08 53.11
CA GLY A 6 -11.65 -75.67 53.13
C GLY A 6 -10.39 -74.77 52.95
N SER A 7 -9.22 -75.23 53.34
CA SER A 7 -7.96 -74.50 53.24
C SER A 7 -7.40 -74.54 51.81
N ASP A 8 -7.59 -75.64 51.11
CA ASP A 8 -7.11 -75.78 49.70
C ASP A 8 -8.00 -75.02 48.72
N ASP A 9 -9.35 -75.01 48.94
CA ASP A 9 -10.27 -74.20 48.18
C ASP A 9 -10.00 -72.68 48.34
N MET A 10 -9.68 -72.21 49.52
CA MET A 10 -9.33 -70.82 49.77
C MET A 10 -7.97 -70.46 49.13
N LYS A 11 -6.98 -71.35 49.10
CA LYS A 11 -5.74 -71.15 48.42
C LYS A 11 -5.92 -71.05 46.90
N ASP A 12 -6.74 -71.85 46.28
CA ASP A 12 -7.03 -71.84 44.87
C ASP A 12 -7.83 -70.57 44.47
N ILE A 13 -8.80 -70.14 45.28
CA ILE A 13 -9.50 -68.88 45.07
C ILE A 13 -8.55 -67.68 45.12
N ASN A 14 -7.63 -67.64 46.10
CA ASN A 14 -6.62 -66.59 46.22
C ASN A 14 -5.61 -66.62 45.04
N LYS A 15 -5.20 -67.78 44.58
CA LYS A 15 -4.38 -67.92 43.36
C LYS A 15 -5.07 -67.41 42.12
N LYS A 16 -6.34 -67.71 41.90
CA LYS A 16 -7.14 -67.21 40.77
C LYS A 16 -7.33 -65.67 40.83
N LYS A 17 -7.59 -65.12 42.02
CA LYS A 17 -7.66 -63.66 42.20
C LYS A 17 -6.34 -62.94 41.91
N LEU A 18 -5.20 -63.47 42.35
CA LEU A 18 -3.89 -62.96 42.07
C LEU A 18 -3.52 -63.08 40.60
N SER A 19 -3.82 -64.18 39.94
CA SER A 19 -3.61 -64.35 38.48
C SER A 19 -4.46 -63.39 37.66
N SER A 20 -5.72 -63.16 38.02
CA SER A 20 -6.60 -62.19 37.36
C SER A 20 -6.12 -60.76 37.58
N SER A 21 -5.72 -60.41 38.81
CA SER A 21 -5.13 -59.10 39.14
C SER A 21 -3.83 -58.83 38.37
N ASN A 22 -2.96 -59.81 38.26
CA ASN A 22 -1.71 -59.68 37.49
C ASN A 22 -1.97 -59.54 36.00
N THR A 23 -2.95 -60.23 35.42
CA THR A 23 -3.34 -60.07 34.02
C THR A 23 -3.88 -58.67 33.76
N THR A 24 -4.70 -58.15 34.64
CA THR A 24 -5.25 -56.80 34.59
C THR A 24 -4.17 -55.75 34.67
N LEU A 25 -3.18 -55.94 35.56
CA LEU A 25 -2.02 -55.06 35.73
C LEU A 25 -1.16 -55.03 34.47
N LYS A 26 -0.87 -56.18 33.88
CA LYS A 26 -0.10 -56.30 32.63
C LYS A 26 -0.84 -55.60 31.47
N THR A 27 -2.12 -55.73 31.36
CA THR A 27 -2.92 -55.04 30.34
C THR A 27 -2.84 -53.52 30.51
N LYS A 28 -2.96 -53.01 31.76
CA LYS A 28 -2.81 -51.58 32.03
C LYS A 28 -1.44 -51.06 31.72
N ILE A 29 -0.39 -51.80 32.07
CA ILE A 29 1.01 -51.45 31.75
C ILE A 29 1.20 -51.38 30.24
N HIS A 30 0.73 -52.36 29.49
CA HIS A 30 0.82 -52.37 28.04
C HIS A 30 0.06 -51.20 27.39
N SER A 31 -1.13 -50.90 27.89
CA SER A 31 -1.91 -49.71 27.47
C SER A 31 -1.15 -48.43 27.74
N LEU A 32 -0.53 -48.26 28.90
CA LEU A 32 0.28 -47.07 29.22
C LEU A 32 1.50 -46.98 28.35
N GLU A 33 2.22 -48.09 28.08
CA GLU A 33 3.36 -48.10 27.19
C GLU A 33 2.97 -47.68 25.75
N THR A 34 1.85 -48.15 25.24
CA THR A 34 1.32 -47.76 23.93
C THR A 34 0.98 -46.27 23.90
N THR A 35 0.28 -45.76 24.95
CA THR A 35 -0.05 -44.35 25.08
C THR A 35 1.21 -43.47 25.10
N ILE A 36 2.26 -43.88 25.84
CA ILE A 36 3.53 -43.17 25.90
C ILE A 36 4.18 -43.11 24.52
N LYS A 37 4.19 -44.22 23.77
CA LYS A 37 4.75 -44.25 22.39
C LYS A 37 3.99 -43.33 21.45
N ASP A 38 2.65 -43.33 21.54
CA ASP A 38 1.80 -42.46 20.72
C ASP A 38 2.05 -40.98 21.03
N ILE A 39 2.19 -40.63 22.30
CA ILE A 39 2.55 -39.29 22.74
C ILE A 39 3.93 -38.87 22.25
N GLN A 40 4.92 -39.77 22.35
CA GLN A 40 6.27 -39.51 21.86
C GLN A 40 6.30 -39.25 20.35
N LYS A 41 5.51 -40.05 19.59
CA LYS A 41 5.36 -39.84 18.16
C LYS A 41 4.69 -38.50 17.86
N ALA A 42 3.61 -38.17 18.54
CA ALA A 42 2.93 -36.89 18.35
C ALA A 42 3.83 -35.69 18.66
N ILE A 43 4.65 -35.78 19.70
CA ILE A 43 5.64 -34.75 20.03
C ILE A 43 6.68 -34.62 18.91
N GLN A 44 7.18 -35.74 18.38
CA GLN A 44 8.15 -35.69 17.31
C GLN A 44 7.58 -35.11 16.02
N ASP A 45 6.35 -35.48 15.66
CA ASP A 45 5.63 -34.92 14.52
C ASP A 45 5.43 -33.41 14.70
N ASN A 46 5.02 -32.96 15.88
CA ASN A 46 4.86 -31.54 16.19
C ASN A 46 6.21 -30.76 16.10
N ILE A 47 7.29 -31.36 16.55
CA ILE A 47 8.63 -30.74 16.43
C ILE A 47 9.00 -30.57 14.95
N THR A 48 8.69 -31.55 14.13
CA THR A 48 8.94 -31.48 12.68
C THR A 48 8.10 -30.38 12.03
N ASP A 49 6.80 -30.32 12.34
CA ASP A 49 5.87 -29.30 11.84
C ASP A 49 6.32 -27.89 12.25
N ILE A 50 6.76 -27.70 13.47
CA ILE A 50 7.29 -26.41 13.96
C ILE A 50 8.51 -25.98 13.18
N LYS A 51 9.44 -26.90 12.92
CA LYS A 51 10.64 -26.58 12.11
C LYS A 51 10.29 -26.20 10.67
N GLU A 52 9.33 -26.87 10.08
CA GLU A 52 8.85 -26.55 8.74
C GLU A 52 8.18 -25.18 8.71
N LEU A 53 7.31 -24.89 9.67
CA LEU A 53 6.67 -23.57 9.82
C LEU A 53 7.69 -22.44 10.05
N GLU A 54 8.73 -22.67 10.84
CA GLU A 54 9.81 -21.69 11.02
C GLU A 54 10.56 -21.42 9.72
N LYS A 55 10.80 -22.45 8.91
CA LYS A 55 11.43 -22.32 7.61
C LYS A 55 10.55 -21.51 6.65
N GLU A 56 9.27 -21.87 6.51
CA GLU A 56 8.31 -21.14 5.69
C GLU A 56 8.19 -19.67 6.13
N LYS A 57 8.11 -19.42 7.43
CA LYS A 57 8.08 -18.06 7.98
C LYS A 57 9.29 -17.24 7.55
N ASN A 58 10.50 -17.82 7.59
CA ASN A 58 11.71 -17.14 7.19
C ASN A 58 11.75 -16.87 5.69
N GLU A 59 11.31 -17.83 4.87
CA GLU A 59 11.19 -17.67 3.42
C GLU A 59 10.22 -16.55 3.06
N HIS A 60 9.03 -16.53 3.66
CA HIS A 60 8.06 -15.47 3.46
C HIS A 60 8.55 -14.09 3.93
N LYS A 61 9.30 -14.06 5.02
CA LYS A 61 9.91 -12.80 5.51
C LYS A 61 10.90 -12.22 4.51
N GLU A 62 11.77 -13.04 3.93
CA GLU A 62 12.72 -12.59 2.91
C GLU A 62 12.00 -12.19 1.61
N GLU A 63 10.98 -12.93 1.21
CA GLU A 63 10.16 -12.60 0.04
C GLU A 63 9.45 -11.24 0.19
N LEU A 64 8.84 -10.99 1.36
CA LEU A 64 8.21 -9.70 1.68
C LEU A 64 9.22 -8.55 1.68
N LYS A 65 10.40 -8.79 2.23
CA LYS A 65 11.48 -7.81 2.24
C LYS A 65 11.93 -7.45 0.83
N GLN A 66 12.09 -8.45 -0.04
CA GLN A 66 12.45 -8.24 -1.43
C GLN A 66 11.36 -7.47 -2.19
N LYS A 67 10.09 -7.86 -2.05
CA LYS A 67 8.96 -7.16 -2.67
C LYS A 67 8.87 -5.70 -2.21
N THR A 68 9.08 -5.45 -0.92
CA THR A 68 9.09 -4.09 -0.37
C THR A 68 10.20 -3.24 -0.98
N GLU A 69 11.40 -3.79 -1.13
CA GLU A 69 12.53 -3.09 -1.74
C GLU A 69 12.29 -2.81 -3.23
N ASP A 70 11.71 -3.77 -3.96
CA ASP A 70 11.36 -3.61 -5.37
C ASP A 70 10.28 -2.54 -5.58
N MET A 71 9.25 -2.52 -4.73
CA MET A 71 8.22 -1.46 -4.74
C MET A 71 8.82 -0.09 -4.46
N LYS A 72 9.76 0.00 -3.51
CA LYS A 72 10.46 1.24 -3.17
C LYS A 72 11.26 1.78 -4.35
N LYS A 73 12.00 0.91 -5.05
CA LYS A 73 12.74 1.28 -6.27
C LYS A 73 11.81 1.76 -7.37
N THR A 74 10.71 1.06 -7.60
CA THR A 74 9.70 1.45 -8.60
C THR A 74 9.11 2.82 -8.29
N LEU A 75 8.72 3.07 -7.03
CA LEU A 75 8.19 4.36 -6.60
C LEU A 75 9.20 5.51 -6.78
N ILE A 76 10.47 5.28 -6.51
CA ILE A 76 11.52 6.28 -6.72
C ILE A 76 11.64 6.63 -8.21
N VAL A 77 11.63 5.63 -9.09
CA VAL A 77 11.68 5.84 -10.55
C VAL A 77 10.46 6.63 -11.03
N GLU A 78 9.26 6.25 -10.60
CA GLU A 78 8.02 6.94 -10.96
C GLU A 78 8.00 8.39 -10.47
N LEU A 79 8.42 8.64 -9.22
CA LEU A 79 8.55 10.00 -8.68
C LEU A 79 9.53 10.86 -9.48
N ASN A 80 10.68 10.31 -9.86
CA ASN A 80 11.64 11.02 -10.71
C ASN A 80 11.06 11.35 -12.09
N ASN A 81 10.32 10.43 -12.68
CA ASN A 81 9.65 10.68 -13.97
C ASN A 81 8.61 11.79 -13.86
N VAL A 82 7.77 11.75 -12.81
CA VAL A 82 6.79 12.82 -12.54
C VAL A 82 7.48 14.17 -12.33
N GLU A 83 8.58 14.19 -11.58
CA GLU A 83 9.36 15.43 -11.36
C GLU A 83 9.88 16.01 -12.67
N VAL A 84 10.44 15.18 -13.55
CA VAL A 84 10.94 15.59 -14.87
C VAL A 84 9.81 16.15 -15.73
N GLU A 85 8.67 15.47 -15.78
CA GLU A 85 7.50 15.93 -16.53
C GLU A 85 6.96 17.26 -15.99
N MET A 86 6.85 17.40 -14.67
CA MET A 86 6.41 18.65 -14.04
C MET A 86 7.36 19.80 -14.37
N LYS A 87 8.66 19.60 -14.31
CA LYS A 87 9.67 20.61 -14.69
C LYS A 87 9.51 21.02 -16.15
N LYS A 88 9.28 20.07 -17.04
CA LYS A 88 9.01 20.33 -18.46
C LYS A 88 7.75 21.17 -18.65
N HIS A 89 6.65 20.79 -18.01
CA HIS A 89 5.39 21.54 -18.09
C HIS A 89 5.52 22.94 -17.51
N LEU A 90 6.21 23.12 -16.39
CA LEU A 90 6.47 24.44 -15.81
C LEU A 90 7.32 25.32 -16.73
N SER A 91 8.32 24.75 -17.41
CA SER A 91 9.12 25.48 -18.40
C SER A 91 8.25 25.95 -19.56
N VAL A 92 7.46 25.09 -20.15
CA VAL A 92 6.52 25.44 -21.24
C VAL A 92 5.54 26.52 -20.79
N GLN A 93 4.98 26.40 -19.59
CA GLN A 93 4.07 27.40 -19.04
C GLN A 93 4.74 28.76 -18.85
N LYS A 94 5.97 28.77 -18.38
CA LYS A 94 6.76 30.00 -18.20
C LYS A 94 7.03 30.68 -19.55
N ASP A 95 7.36 29.91 -20.58
CA ASP A 95 7.60 30.45 -21.92
C ASP A 95 6.31 31.03 -22.51
N GLU A 96 5.20 30.35 -22.36
CA GLU A 96 3.89 30.82 -22.79
C GLU A 96 3.46 32.09 -22.04
N ASN A 97 3.66 32.14 -20.73
CA ASN A 97 3.38 33.34 -19.94
C ASN A 97 4.24 34.55 -20.40
N THR A 98 5.49 34.30 -20.73
CA THR A 98 6.40 35.33 -21.28
C THR A 98 5.90 35.82 -22.64
N ARG A 99 5.47 34.90 -23.49
CA ARG A 99 4.88 35.24 -24.82
C ARG A 99 3.62 36.07 -24.66
N LEU A 100 2.72 35.67 -23.77
CA LEU A 100 1.47 36.41 -23.49
C LEU A 100 1.75 37.80 -22.92
N GLN A 101 2.72 37.95 -22.03
CA GLN A 101 3.11 39.28 -21.52
C GLN A 101 3.62 40.21 -22.64
N LYS A 102 4.41 39.67 -23.56
CA LYS A 102 4.87 40.45 -24.74
C LYS A 102 3.68 40.89 -25.59
N LEU A 103 2.73 39.99 -25.87
CA LEU A 103 1.52 40.32 -26.62
C LEU A 103 0.67 41.39 -25.92
N ILE A 104 0.49 41.29 -24.64
CA ILE A 104 -0.26 42.29 -23.82
C ILE A 104 0.43 43.67 -23.93
N THR A 105 1.74 43.70 -23.81
CA THR A 105 2.52 44.94 -23.93
C THR A 105 2.40 45.55 -25.32
N GLN A 106 2.47 44.74 -26.37
CA GLN A 106 2.27 45.16 -27.75
C GLN A 106 0.86 45.73 -27.94
N LEU A 107 -0.18 45.02 -27.51
CA LEU A 107 -1.57 45.46 -27.61
C LEU A 107 -1.84 46.77 -26.85
N LYS A 108 -1.23 46.96 -25.69
CA LYS A 108 -1.31 48.23 -24.95
C LYS A 108 -0.64 49.37 -25.75
N GLY A 109 0.49 49.11 -26.38
CA GLY A 109 1.15 50.06 -27.28
C GLY A 109 0.30 50.44 -28.49
N GLU A 110 -0.27 49.44 -29.19
CA GLU A 110 -1.16 49.65 -30.32
C GLU A 110 -2.43 50.43 -29.90
N LYS A 111 -3.04 50.10 -28.77
CA LYS A 111 -4.15 50.86 -28.21
C LYS A 111 -3.79 52.33 -27.98
N THR A 112 -2.63 52.61 -27.43
CA THR A 112 -2.17 53.98 -27.18
C THR A 112 -1.98 54.73 -28.50
N VAL A 113 -1.39 54.10 -29.51
CA VAL A 113 -1.24 54.72 -30.86
C VAL A 113 -2.58 55.00 -31.48
N LEU A 114 -3.55 54.08 -31.44
CA LEU A 114 -4.92 54.29 -31.95
C LEU A 114 -5.64 55.41 -31.23
N MET A 115 -5.53 55.49 -29.92
CA MET A 115 -6.11 56.58 -29.12
C MET A 115 -5.54 57.95 -29.50
N ASN A 116 -4.22 58.04 -29.68
CA ASN A 116 -3.59 59.28 -30.10
C ASN A 116 -4.04 59.69 -31.52
N LYS A 117 -4.18 58.72 -32.46
CA LYS A 117 -4.74 58.99 -33.80
C LYS A 117 -6.16 59.48 -33.71
N LEU A 118 -6.98 58.89 -32.88
CA LEU A 118 -8.38 59.28 -32.68
C LEU A 118 -8.46 60.71 -32.14
N ILE A 119 -7.67 61.08 -31.15
CA ILE A 119 -7.59 62.41 -30.62
C ILE A 119 -7.16 63.40 -31.66
N ALA A 120 -6.15 63.07 -32.47
CA ALA A 120 -5.70 63.92 -33.56
C ALA A 120 -6.79 64.15 -34.61
N LEU A 121 -7.56 63.11 -35.00
CA LEU A 121 -8.74 63.20 -35.89
C LEU A 121 -9.81 64.11 -35.30
N GLN A 122 -10.15 63.93 -34.01
CA GLN A 122 -11.15 64.75 -33.34
C GLN A 122 -10.73 66.26 -33.39
N ARG A 123 -9.46 66.58 -33.11
CA ARG A 123 -8.94 67.94 -33.21
C ARG A 123 -9.09 68.49 -34.62
N ARG A 124 -8.71 67.72 -35.64
CA ARG A 124 -8.88 68.12 -37.07
C ARG A 124 -10.35 68.43 -37.40
N ILE A 125 -11.28 67.56 -36.98
CA ILE A 125 -12.69 67.77 -37.19
C ILE A 125 -13.15 69.03 -36.50
N THR A 126 -12.79 69.29 -35.29
CA THR A 126 -13.12 70.51 -34.55
C THR A 126 -12.54 71.75 -35.22
N ASP A 127 -11.31 71.71 -35.68
CA ASP A 127 -10.66 72.78 -36.41
C ASP A 127 -11.39 73.10 -37.74
N MET A 128 -11.77 72.06 -38.48
CA MET A 128 -12.59 72.21 -39.71
C MET A 128 -13.95 72.78 -39.45
N GLU A 129 -14.64 72.34 -38.43
CA GLU A 129 -15.96 72.87 -37.98
C GLU A 129 -15.86 74.33 -37.64
N ASN A 130 -14.81 74.75 -36.91
CA ASN A 130 -14.57 76.14 -36.56
C ASN A 130 -14.25 76.98 -37.80
N GLN A 131 -13.53 76.47 -38.77
CA GLN A 131 -13.24 77.18 -40.02
C GLN A 131 -14.51 77.36 -40.84
N VAL A 132 -15.32 76.35 -41.01
CA VAL A 132 -16.61 76.44 -41.71
C VAL A 132 -17.55 77.39 -40.99
N GLY A 133 -17.65 77.30 -39.65
CA GLY A 133 -18.46 78.27 -38.89
C GLY A 133 -17.98 79.72 -39.00
N THR A 134 -16.68 79.92 -39.09
CA THR A 134 -16.10 81.25 -39.28
C THR A 134 -16.34 81.79 -40.70
N ASP A 135 -16.26 80.91 -41.70
CA ASP A 135 -16.57 81.23 -43.08
C ASP A 135 -18.03 81.58 -43.30
N ASP A 136 -18.96 80.84 -42.67
CA ASP A 136 -20.39 81.16 -42.66
C ASP A 136 -20.67 82.52 -42.03
N LEU A 137 -19.96 82.88 -40.98
CA LEU A 137 -20.11 84.23 -40.37
C LEU A 137 -19.54 85.37 -41.23
N LYS A 138 -18.65 85.08 -42.18
CA LYS A 138 -18.13 86.07 -43.13
C LYS A 138 -19.10 86.38 -44.25
N PHE A 139 -20.06 85.54 -44.50
CA PHE A 139 -21.11 85.74 -45.49
C PHE A 139 -22.42 86.42 -44.93
N LEU A 140 -22.43 86.56 -43.64
CA LEU A 140 -23.46 87.32 -42.95
C LEU A 140 -23.04 88.78 -42.76
#